data_44756098d1818c19a01bf8fef62b2e75
#
_entry.id   44756098d1818c19a01bf8fef62b2e75
#
_cell.length_a   1.000
_cell.length_b   1.000
_cell.length_c   1.000
_cell.angle_alpha   90.00
_cell.angle_beta   90.00
_cell.angle_gamma   90.00
#
_symmetry.space_group_name_H-M   'P 1'
#
loop_
_entity.id
_entity.type
_entity.pdbx_description
1 polymer ?
#
loop_
_entity_poly.entity_id
_entity_poly.type
_entity_poly.pdbx_seq_one_letter_code
_entity_poly.pdbx_strand_id
1 'polypeptide(L)'
;MQRVRYRKKKYRSGRIKAIVFISIAVIVVLVVLFLAIGLSFADKTKDYEIPEDFVPPSTDVTDEKAVASVQAFPLPLLEDGSSFSSRLAGIDESAQAVCISLNKPNGTLLYRSSLASKLSYLSVEPDASSLTSYIKSITDEDLYITATLYIPTFKELKEDGDELMADVELSIWGSIACEAIRAGVNDVLLIANGADAEDAQKLSALAERIHITEKNATVGLCIPNEFFEAEKSASLIDSLSKKFDYLALDATSPTGDGTLLQNVEAAISDKQLQLMYYKMRVLLPRGANAEELATLADLVKRYSIASWQSVPN
;
A
#
# COMPACT_ATOMS: atom_id res chain seq x y z
N MET A 1 -66.28 -26.98 38.35
CA MET A 1 -65.52 -26.35 37.24
C MET A 1 -64.28 -25.52 37.64
N GLN A 2 -63.99 -25.25 38.89
CA GLN A 2 -62.82 -24.43 39.31
C GLN A 2 -61.47 -25.18 39.35
N ARG A 3 -61.44 -26.50 39.56
CA ARG A 3 -60.15 -27.25 39.63
C ARG A 3 -59.37 -27.39 38.32
N VAL A 4 -60.00 -27.29 37.16
CA VAL A 4 -59.32 -27.45 35.86
C VAL A 4 -58.59 -26.16 35.46
N ARG A 5 -59.05 -24.96 35.85
CA ARG A 5 -58.37 -23.68 35.54
C ARG A 5 -57.06 -23.48 36.35
N TYR A 6 -56.99 -24.02 37.57
CA TYR A 6 -55.77 -23.88 38.42
C TYR A 6 -54.62 -24.72 37.92
N ARG A 7 -54.85 -25.89 37.33
CA ARG A 7 -53.79 -26.74 36.75
C ARG A 7 -53.16 -26.13 35.50
N LYS A 8 -53.93 -25.47 34.64
CA LYS A 8 -53.38 -24.81 33.41
C LYS A 8 -52.49 -23.61 33.74
N LYS A 9 -52.82 -22.85 34.76
CA LYS A 9 -52.03 -21.67 35.17
C LYS A 9 -50.65 -22.07 35.74
N LYS A 10 -50.59 -23.16 36.52
CA LYS A 10 -49.37 -23.68 37.12
C LYS A 10 -48.38 -24.23 36.07
N TYR A 11 -48.88 -24.86 35.00
CA TYR A 11 -48.07 -25.41 33.92
C TYR A 11 -47.46 -24.29 33.02
N ARG A 12 -48.19 -23.21 32.79
CA ARG A 12 -47.73 -22.07 32.02
C ARG A 12 -46.60 -21.28 32.75
N SER A 13 -46.71 -21.14 34.07
CA SER A 13 -45.69 -20.51 34.92
C SER A 13 -44.39 -21.31 34.95
N GLY A 14 -44.44 -22.65 34.96
CA GLY A 14 -43.23 -23.48 34.91
C GLY A 14 -42.48 -23.38 33.59
N ARG A 15 -43.15 -23.33 32.45
CA ARG A 15 -42.53 -23.17 31.13
C ARG A 15 -41.85 -21.82 30.95
N ILE A 16 -42.46 -20.72 31.43
CA ILE A 16 -41.84 -19.38 31.36
C ILE A 16 -40.58 -19.33 32.23
N LYS A 17 -40.63 -19.90 33.45
CA LYS A 17 -39.47 -20.00 34.33
C LYS A 17 -38.32 -20.80 33.69
N ALA A 18 -38.64 -21.93 33.01
CA ALA A 18 -37.65 -22.74 32.33
C ALA A 18 -37.03 -21.99 31.15
N ILE A 19 -37.81 -21.28 30.33
CA ILE A 19 -37.30 -20.47 29.21
C ILE A 19 -36.36 -19.37 29.72
N VAL A 20 -36.77 -18.63 30.77
CA VAL A 20 -35.92 -17.58 31.36
C VAL A 20 -34.63 -18.16 31.92
N PHE A 21 -34.68 -19.32 32.58
CA PHE A 21 -33.48 -19.98 33.09
C PHE A 21 -32.52 -20.42 31.98
N ILE A 22 -33.04 -20.98 30.88
CA ILE A 22 -32.23 -21.35 29.70
C ILE A 22 -31.61 -20.11 29.05
N SER A 23 -32.37 -19.02 28.92
CA SER A 23 -31.84 -17.77 28.32
C SER A 23 -30.71 -17.19 29.17
N ILE A 24 -30.84 -17.19 30.50
CA ILE A 24 -29.78 -16.74 31.41
C ILE A 24 -28.56 -17.65 31.29
N ALA A 25 -28.75 -18.96 31.26
CA ALA A 25 -27.64 -19.91 31.10
C ALA A 25 -26.87 -19.71 29.79
N VAL A 26 -27.59 -19.46 28.69
CA VAL A 26 -26.96 -19.16 27.38
C VAL A 26 -26.16 -17.86 27.43
N ILE A 27 -26.70 -16.80 28.04
CA ILE A 27 -26.00 -15.53 28.19
C ILE A 27 -24.74 -15.70 29.03
N VAL A 28 -24.80 -16.43 30.14
CA VAL A 28 -23.62 -16.71 30.99
C VAL A 28 -22.56 -17.49 30.21
N VAL A 29 -22.93 -18.49 29.43
CA VAL A 29 -21.99 -19.26 28.60
C VAL A 29 -21.34 -18.33 27.56
N LEU A 30 -22.10 -17.45 26.90
CA LEU A 30 -21.54 -16.50 25.93
C LEU A 30 -20.57 -15.51 26.59
N VAL A 31 -20.90 -15.01 27.77
CA VAL A 31 -20.02 -14.10 28.54
C VAL A 31 -18.73 -14.81 28.93
N VAL A 32 -18.81 -16.05 29.42
CA VAL A 32 -17.62 -16.85 29.79
C VAL A 32 -16.77 -17.14 28.57
N LEU A 33 -17.38 -17.44 27.43
CA LEU A 33 -16.67 -17.67 26.15
C LEU A 33 -15.96 -16.40 25.69
N PHE A 34 -16.63 -15.25 25.77
CA PHE A 34 -16.06 -13.95 25.43
C PHE A 34 -14.89 -13.56 26.35
N LEU A 35 -15.02 -13.82 27.65
CA LEU A 35 -13.94 -13.62 28.63
C LEU A 35 -12.76 -14.58 28.39
N ALA A 36 -13.04 -15.84 28.08
CA ALA A 36 -11.99 -16.83 27.78
C ALA A 36 -11.22 -16.46 26.51
N ILE A 37 -11.92 -16.00 25.45
CA ILE A 37 -11.30 -15.51 24.22
C ILE A 37 -10.49 -14.25 24.53
N GLY A 38 -11.05 -13.28 25.26
CA GLY A 38 -10.36 -12.04 25.65
C GLY A 38 -9.10 -12.30 26.48
N LEU A 39 -9.16 -13.24 27.43
CA LEU A 39 -8.00 -13.63 28.23
C LEU A 39 -6.95 -14.38 27.40
N SER A 40 -7.35 -15.21 26.44
CA SER A 40 -6.41 -15.87 25.52
C SER A 40 -5.69 -14.90 24.60
N PHE A 41 -6.32 -13.79 24.23
CA PHE A 41 -5.65 -12.71 23.50
C PHE A 41 -4.76 -11.87 24.42
N ALA A 42 -5.19 -11.59 25.67
CA ALA A 42 -4.41 -10.82 26.63
C ALA A 42 -3.15 -11.58 27.11
N ASP A 43 -3.21 -12.90 27.21
CA ASP A 43 -2.05 -13.72 27.62
C ASP A 43 -0.99 -13.78 26.50
N LYS A 44 -1.39 -13.75 25.23
CA LYS A 44 -0.43 -13.68 24.11
C LYS A 44 0.27 -12.34 23.98
N THR A 45 -0.24 -11.28 24.59
CA THR A 45 0.38 -9.96 24.59
C THR A 45 1.25 -9.71 25.83
N LYS A 46 1.22 -10.60 26.84
CA LYS A 46 2.00 -10.43 28.07
C LYS A 46 3.41 -11.01 28.04
N ASP A 47 3.71 -11.89 27.10
CA ASP A 47 5.03 -12.57 27.03
C ASP A 47 6.03 -11.88 26.10
N TYR A 48 5.74 -10.67 25.62
CA TYR A 48 6.78 -9.81 25.07
C TYR A 48 7.28 -8.85 26.15
N GLU A 49 7.93 -9.36 27.16
CA GLU A 49 8.96 -8.59 27.84
C GLU A 49 10.06 -8.35 26.81
N ILE A 50 10.09 -7.12 26.28
CA ILE A 50 11.23 -6.63 25.51
C ILE A 50 12.42 -6.81 26.44
N PRO A 51 13.43 -7.67 26.11
CA PRO A 51 14.61 -7.82 26.92
C PRO A 51 15.19 -6.43 27.23
N GLU A 52 15.65 -6.18 28.45
CA GLU A 52 16.25 -4.89 28.84
C GLU A 52 17.46 -4.51 27.97
N ASP A 53 18.03 -5.47 27.24
CA ASP A 53 19.10 -5.35 26.26
C ASP A 53 18.60 -5.36 24.82
N PHE A 54 17.28 -5.30 24.57
CA PHE A 54 16.74 -5.04 23.25
C PHE A 54 17.12 -3.61 22.86
N VAL A 55 18.27 -3.47 22.28
CA VAL A 55 18.60 -2.34 21.42
C VAL A 55 17.65 -2.50 20.22
N PRO A 56 16.65 -1.61 20.05
CA PRO A 56 15.89 -1.60 18.80
C PRO A 56 16.92 -1.58 17.70
N PRO A 57 16.81 -2.42 16.66
CA PRO A 57 17.76 -2.39 15.57
C PRO A 57 17.93 -0.93 15.26
N SER A 58 19.15 -0.42 15.47
CA SER A 58 19.43 0.96 15.18
C SER A 58 18.93 1.13 13.77
N THR A 59 18.08 2.11 13.56
CA THR A 59 17.69 2.56 12.22
C THR A 59 18.87 3.23 11.54
N ASP A 60 20.08 2.85 11.89
CA ASP A 60 21.23 2.83 11.01
C ASP A 60 20.88 1.81 9.92
N VAL A 61 20.15 2.30 8.93
CA VAL A 61 20.02 1.71 7.61
C VAL A 61 21.41 1.76 6.95
N THR A 62 22.40 1.24 7.66
CA THR A 62 23.77 1.02 7.17
C THR A 62 23.97 -0.42 6.75
N ASP A 63 23.04 -1.31 7.00
CA ASP A 63 22.97 -2.51 6.19
C ASP A 63 22.37 -2.09 4.85
N GLU A 64 23.27 -1.83 3.96
CA GLU A 64 23.22 -1.75 2.54
C GLU A 64 22.41 -2.91 1.90
N LYS A 65 21.15 -3.03 2.21
CA LYS A 65 20.19 -3.25 1.15
C LYS A 65 20.26 -1.96 0.34
N ALA A 66 21.27 -1.88 -0.51
CA ALA A 66 21.25 -0.97 -1.59
C ALA A 66 19.82 -1.09 -2.14
N VAL A 67 19.02 -0.03 -1.96
CA VAL A 67 17.89 0.16 -2.86
C VAL A 67 18.59 0.19 -4.18
N ALA A 68 18.58 -0.96 -4.87
CA ALA A 68 19.34 -1.16 -6.08
C ALA A 68 18.98 0.01 -6.97
N SER A 69 19.98 0.57 -7.61
CA SER A 69 19.76 1.57 -8.64
C SER A 69 18.77 0.99 -9.62
N VAL A 70 17.48 1.24 -9.42
CA VAL A 70 16.41 0.60 -10.17
C VAL A 70 16.06 1.48 -11.34
N GLN A 71 16.21 0.96 -12.53
CA GLN A 71 15.76 1.58 -13.78
C GLN A 71 14.65 0.69 -14.35
N ALA A 72 13.38 1.01 -13.93
CA ALA A 72 12.26 0.14 -14.18
C ALA A 72 11.42 0.59 -15.37
N PHE A 73 11.37 -0.25 -16.41
CA PHE A 73 10.55 -0.07 -17.60
C PHE A 73 9.07 -0.37 -17.30
N PRO A 74 8.13 0.35 -17.93
CA PRO A 74 6.72 0.14 -17.69
C PRO A 74 6.25 -1.21 -18.26
N LEU A 75 5.55 -1.99 -17.43
CA LEU A 75 4.93 -3.26 -17.85
C LEU A 75 3.45 -3.26 -17.46
N PRO A 76 2.54 -2.90 -18.37
CA PRO A 76 1.10 -2.94 -18.11
C PRO A 76 0.60 -4.36 -17.80
N LEU A 77 -0.17 -4.56 -16.73
CA LEU A 77 -0.79 -5.85 -16.43
C LEU A 77 -1.95 -6.17 -17.39
N LEU A 78 -2.68 -5.11 -17.80
CA LEU A 78 -3.80 -5.21 -18.74
C LEU A 78 -3.60 -4.23 -19.88
N GLU A 79 -3.83 -4.70 -21.10
CA GLU A 79 -3.88 -3.88 -22.32
C GLU A 79 -4.87 -4.47 -23.31
N ASP A 80 -5.42 -3.60 -24.15
CA ASP A 80 -6.36 -4.01 -25.20
C ASP A 80 -5.68 -4.91 -26.25
N GLY A 81 -6.08 -6.18 -26.27
CA GLY A 81 -5.80 -7.13 -27.35
C GLY A 81 -4.42 -7.80 -27.38
N SER A 82 -3.47 -7.40 -26.53
CA SER A 82 -2.18 -8.12 -26.42
C SER A 82 -2.15 -9.09 -25.24
N SER A 83 -1.44 -10.21 -25.39
CA SER A 83 -1.19 -11.09 -24.26
C SER A 83 -0.11 -10.50 -23.34
N PHE A 84 -0.18 -10.78 -22.05
CA PHE A 84 0.85 -10.37 -21.10
C PHE A 84 2.24 -10.85 -21.50
N SER A 85 2.34 -12.08 -22.01
CA SER A 85 3.60 -12.65 -22.51
C SER A 85 4.19 -11.89 -23.70
N SER A 86 3.34 -11.36 -24.60
CA SER A 86 3.82 -10.55 -25.74
C SER A 86 4.39 -9.21 -25.28
N ARG A 87 3.82 -8.60 -24.24
CA ARG A 87 4.34 -7.37 -23.67
C ARG A 87 5.67 -7.59 -22.95
N LEU A 88 5.74 -8.66 -22.17
CA LEU A 88 6.97 -9.04 -21.48
C LEU A 88 8.11 -9.31 -22.46
N ALA A 89 7.84 -10.03 -23.56
CA ALA A 89 8.81 -10.27 -24.63
C ALA A 89 9.20 -9.00 -25.40
N GLY A 90 8.41 -7.93 -25.33
CA GLY A 90 8.71 -6.64 -25.95
C GLY A 90 9.56 -5.70 -25.08
N ILE A 91 9.90 -6.10 -23.86
CA ILE A 91 10.80 -5.32 -22.99
C ILE A 91 12.23 -5.43 -23.53
N ASP A 92 12.96 -4.32 -23.41
CA ASP A 92 14.37 -4.26 -23.82
C ASP A 92 15.18 -5.36 -23.13
N GLU A 93 15.98 -6.11 -23.91
CA GLU A 93 16.82 -7.20 -23.39
C GLU A 93 17.85 -6.73 -22.35
N SER A 94 18.16 -5.44 -22.31
CA SER A 94 19.03 -4.84 -21.29
C SER A 94 18.29 -4.46 -19.99
N ALA A 95 16.96 -4.56 -19.96
CA ALA A 95 16.17 -4.18 -18.79
C ALA A 95 16.46 -5.14 -17.63
N GLN A 96 16.78 -4.60 -16.49
CA GLN A 96 16.96 -5.34 -15.23
C GLN A 96 15.76 -5.24 -14.31
N ALA A 97 14.85 -4.32 -14.59
CA ALA A 97 13.69 -4.08 -13.77
C ALA A 97 12.47 -3.66 -14.58
N VAL A 98 11.30 -3.99 -14.05
CA VAL A 98 10.00 -3.56 -14.58
C VAL A 98 9.17 -2.91 -13.51
N CYS A 99 8.32 -1.96 -13.93
CA CYS A 99 7.32 -1.31 -13.08
C CYS A 99 5.93 -1.76 -13.49
N ILE A 100 5.18 -2.31 -12.55
CA ILE A 100 3.77 -2.65 -12.73
C ILE A 100 2.89 -1.71 -11.89
N SER A 101 1.67 -1.43 -12.33
CA SER A 101 0.67 -0.76 -11.50
C SER A 101 -0.26 -1.79 -10.88
N LEU A 102 -0.45 -1.74 -9.56
CA LEU A 102 -1.37 -2.63 -8.85
C LEU A 102 -2.81 -2.18 -9.02
N ASN A 103 -3.03 -0.88 -9.18
CA ASN A 103 -4.34 -0.29 -9.37
C ASN A 103 -4.25 0.97 -10.26
N LYS A 104 -5.41 1.46 -10.67
CA LYS A 104 -5.58 2.77 -11.29
C LYS A 104 -5.63 3.87 -10.23
N PRO A 105 -5.43 5.15 -10.60
CA PRO A 105 -5.53 6.28 -9.67
C PRO A 105 -6.88 6.40 -8.94
N ASN A 106 -7.94 5.83 -9.49
CA ASN A 106 -9.28 5.75 -8.87
C ASN A 106 -9.45 4.55 -7.91
N GLY A 107 -8.39 3.79 -7.62
CA GLY A 107 -8.43 2.64 -6.73
C GLY A 107 -8.81 1.29 -7.37
N THR A 108 -9.25 1.26 -8.64
CA THR A 108 -9.61 0.00 -9.32
C THR A 108 -8.37 -0.89 -9.47
N LEU A 109 -8.40 -2.09 -8.90
CA LEU A 109 -7.31 -3.05 -8.96
C LEU A 109 -7.13 -3.64 -10.35
N LEU A 110 -5.90 -3.80 -10.80
CA LEU A 110 -5.51 -4.38 -12.10
C LEU A 110 -5.23 -5.88 -12.04
N TYR A 111 -5.47 -6.51 -10.89
CA TYR A 111 -5.32 -7.94 -10.67
C TYR A 111 -6.41 -8.47 -9.74
N ARG A 112 -6.67 -9.78 -9.78
CA ARG A 112 -7.59 -10.43 -8.85
C ARG A 112 -6.96 -10.53 -7.47
N SER A 113 -7.37 -9.65 -6.58
CA SER A 113 -6.96 -9.65 -5.18
C SER A 113 -7.82 -10.61 -4.35
N SER A 114 -7.18 -11.33 -3.43
CA SER A 114 -7.88 -12.15 -2.45
C SER A 114 -8.68 -11.30 -1.46
N LEU A 115 -8.28 -10.05 -1.25
CA LEU A 115 -8.97 -9.08 -0.41
C LEU A 115 -10.21 -8.52 -1.10
N ALA A 116 -10.10 -8.15 -2.39
CA ALA A 116 -11.23 -7.63 -3.16
C ALA A 116 -12.39 -8.61 -3.24
N SER A 117 -12.11 -9.92 -3.23
CA SER A 117 -13.16 -10.94 -3.18
C SER A 117 -13.98 -10.92 -1.87
N LYS A 118 -13.45 -10.31 -0.81
CA LYS A 118 -14.07 -10.19 0.53
C LYS A 118 -14.65 -8.82 0.81
N LEU A 119 -14.23 -7.80 0.06
CA LEU A 119 -14.55 -6.40 0.29
C LEU A 119 -15.28 -5.85 -0.95
N SER A 120 -16.59 -5.75 -0.89
CA SER A 120 -17.46 -5.41 -2.02
C SER A 120 -17.24 -4.00 -2.60
N TYR A 121 -16.53 -3.13 -1.90
CA TYR A 121 -16.21 -1.77 -2.35
C TYR A 121 -14.90 -1.66 -3.12
N LEU A 122 -14.05 -2.70 -3.10
CA LEU A 122 -12.86 -2.74 -3.94
C LEU A 122 -13.24 -3.20 -5.35
N SER A 123 -13.12 -2.30 -6.30
CA SER A 123 -13.31 -2.62 -7.72
C SER A 123 -12.09 -3.34 -8.28
N VAL A 124 -12.33 -4.32 -9.16
CA VAL A 124 -11.30 -5.07 -9.89
C VAL A 124 -11.63 -5.04 -11.37
N GLU A 125 -10.65 -4.89 -12.23
CA GLU A 125 -10.86 -4.98 -13.67
C GLU A 125 -11.43 -6.36 -14.06
N PRO A 126 -12.44 -6.41 -14.95
CA PRO A 126 -13.17 -7.65 -15.27
C PRO A 126 -12.27 -8.79 -15.76
N ASP A 127 -11.27 -8.48 -16.57
CA ASP A 127 -10.38 -9.44 -17.23
C ASP A 127 -9.07 -9.66 -16.44
N ALA A 128 -8.98 -9.16 -15.21
CA ALA A 128 -7.80 -9.28 -14.39
C ALA A 128 -7.45 -10.75 -14.09
N SER A 129 -6.18 -11.09 -14.20
CA SER A 129 -5.60 -12.35 -13.75
C SER A 129 -5.12 -12.26 -12.29
N SER A 130 -4.69 -13.38 -11.70
CA SER A 130 -4.08 -13.36 -10.38
C SER A 130 -2.70 -12.67 -10.44
N LEU A 131 -2.35 -11.91 -9.41
CA LEU A 131 -1.05 -11.26 -9.34
C LEU A 131 0.09 -12.28 -9.39
N THR A 132 -0.06 -13.40 -8.70
CA THR A 132 0.93 -14.49 -8.70
C THR A 132 1.22 -15.02 -10.12
N SER A 133 0.21 -15.07 -11.00
CA SER A 133 0.42 -15.51 -12.40
C SER A 133 1.27 -14.50 -13.17
N TYR A 134 1.01 -13.20 -13.00
CA TYR A 134 1.82 -12.15 -13.63
C TYR A 134 3.26 -12.18 -13.10
N ILE A 135 3.42 -12.20 -11.78
CA ILE A 135 4.73 -12.19 -11.12
C ILE A 135 5.58 -13.39 -11.55
N LYS A 136 4.97 -14.59 -11.59
CA LYS A 136 5.69 -15.80 -12.05
C LYS A 136 6.26 -15.62 -13.44
N SER A 137 5.47 -15.09 -14.39
CA SER A 137 5.95 -14.85 -15.75
C SER A 137 7.13 -13.86 -15.81
N ILE A 138 7.11 -12.82 -14.94
CA ILE A 138 8.19 -11.84 -14.87
C ILE A 138 9.44 -12.44 -14.20
N THR A 139 9.24 -13.23 -13.15
CA THR A 139 10.35 -13.85 -12.41
C THR A 139 11.09 -14.91 -13.26
N ASP A 140 10.38 -15.56 -14.17
CA ASP A 140 11.01 -16.49 -15.12
C ASP A 140 12.02 -15.79 -16.04
N GLU A 141 11.95 -14.44 -16.21
CA GLU A 141 12.90 -13.59 -16.96
C GLU A 141 13.96 -12.94 -16.04
N ASP A 142 14.04 -13.29 -14.75
CA ASP A 142 15.00 -12.77 -13.76
C ASP A 142 14.96 -11.23 -13.58
N LEU A 143 13.80 -10.62 -13.76
CA LEU A 143 13.61 -9.18 -13.68
C LEU A 143 13.25 -8.74 -12.24
N TYR A 144 13.82 -7.63 -11.81
CA TYR A 144 13.40 -6.94 -10.58
C TYR A 144 12.03 -6.30 -10.79
N ILE A 145 11.12 -6.49 -9.85
CA ILE A 145 9.73 -6.03 -9.97
C ILE A 145 9.48 -4.92 -8.96
N THR A 146 9.30 -3.69 -9.43
CA THR A 146 8.73 -2.60 -8.63
C THR A 146 7.26 -2.43 -8.97
N ALA A 147 6.45 -2.06 -7.98
CA ALA A 147 5.03 -1.82 -8.18
C ALA A 147 4.62 -0.44 -7.70
N THR A 148 3.71 0.21 -8.42
CA THR A 148 3.03 1.42 -7.94
C THR A 148 1.68 1.04 -7.32
N LEU A 149 1.36 1.66 -6.19
CA LEU A 149 0.08 1.55 -5.52
C LEU A 149 -0.49 2.94 -5.25
N TYR A 150 -1.54 3.30 -5.98
CA TYR A 150 -2.26 4.54 -5.76
C TYR A 150 -3.19 4.41 -4.55
N ILE A 151 -3.13 5.41 -3.68
CA ILE A 151 -4.01 5.52 -2.51
C ILE A 151 -4.95 6.70 -2.76
N PRO A 152 -6.17 6.47 -3.26
CA PRO A 152 -7.10 7.55 -3.66
C PRO A 152 -7.73 8.27 -2.47
N THR A 153 -7.61 7.70 -1.30
CA THR A 153 -8.40 7.94 -0.11
C THR A 153 -8.29 9.34 0.49
N PHE A 154 -7.11 9.98 0.41
CA PHE A 154 -6.87 11.22 1.15
C PHE A 154 -7.74 12.40 0.72
N LYS A 155 -8.09 12.50 -0.55
CA LYS A 155 -8.95 13.56 -1.06
C LYS A 155 -10.42 13.32 -0.70
N GLU A 156 -10.88 12.09 -0.86
CA GLU A 156 -12.27 11.70 -0.60
C GLU A 156 -12.62 11.74 0.89
N LEU A 157 -11.69 11.33 1.75
CA LEU A 157 -11.89 11.32 3.20
C LEU A 157 -11.99 12.72 3.82
N LYS A 158 -11.33 13.72 3.23
CA LYS A 158 -11.46 15.11 3.69
C LYS A 158 -12.82 15.70 3.40
N GLU A 159 -13.51 15.22 2.36
CA GLU A 159 -14.85 15.68 2.01
C GLU A 159 -15.92 15.05 2.91
N ASP A 160 -15.75 13.80 3.34
CA ASP A 160 -16.75 13.06 4.13
C ASP A 160 -16.56 13.16 5.65
N GLY A 161 -15.39 13.59 6.13
CA GLY A 161 -15.14 13.90 7.55
C GLY A 161 -15.14 12.69 8.50
N ASP A 162 -15.10 11.47 7.99
CA ASP A 162 -15.11 10.23 8.79
C ASP A 162 -13.69 9.67 8.96
N GLU A 163 -12.99 10.13 10.00
CA GLU A 163 -11.62 9.70 10.32
C GLU A 163 -11.49 8.20 10.55
N LEU A 164 -12.53 7.55 11.09
CA LEU A 164 -12.51 6.12 11.37
C LEU A 164 -12.49 5.30 10.06
N MET A 165 -13.25 5.74 9.07
CA MET A 165 -13.24 5.11 7.74
C MET A 165 -11.90 5.31 7.04
N ALA A 166 -11.25 6.47 7.24
CA ALA A 166 -9.91 6.74 6.73
C ALA A 166 -8.89 5.69 7.16
N ASP A 167 -8.84 5.39 8.45
CA ASP A 167 -7.90 4.43 9.01
C ASP A 167 -8.18 3.00 8.52
N VAL A 168 -9.45 2.64 8.35
CA VAL A 168 -9.85 1.34 7.80
C VAL A 168 -9.38 1.21 6.35
N GLU A 169 -9.61 2.22 5.51
CA GLU A 169 -9.22 2.21 4.10
C GLU A 169 -7.70 2.19 3.93
N LEU A 170 -6.95 3.00 4.68
CA LEU A 170 -5.50 2.95 4.69
C LEU A 170 -4.99 1.56 5.08
N SER A 171 -5.65 0.93 6.05
CA SER A 171 -5.37 -0.45 6.44
C SER A 171 -5.53 -1.45 5.29
N ILE A 172 -6.50 -1.22 4.42
CA ILE A 172 -6.75 -2.07 3.25
C ILE A 172 -5.66 -1.87 2.21
N TRP A 173 -5.28 -0.63 1.90
CA TRP A 173 -4.18 -0.35 0.98
C TRP A 173 -2.86 -0.93 1.48
N GLY A 174 -2.58 -0.87 2.78
CA GLY A 174 -1.46 -1.59 3.39
C GLY A 174 -1.51 -3.10 3.18
N SER A 175 -2.72 -3.68 3.27
CA SER A 175 -2.91 -5.12 3.04
C SER A 175 -2.74 -5.50 1.55
N ILE A 176 -3.13 -4.62 0.62
CA ILE A 176 -2.87 -4.77 -0.82
C ILE A 176 -1.37 -4.73 -1.11
N ALA A 177 -0.62 -3.80 -0.50
CA ALA A 177 0.84 -3.76 -0.61
C ALA A 177 1.49 -5.07 -0.10
N CYS A 178 1.07 -5.57 1.05
CA CYS A 178 1.55 -6.85 1.59
C CYS A 178 1.18 -8.04 0.70
N GLU A 179 0.00 -8.05 0.08
CA GLU A 179 -0.39 -9.08 -0.89
C GLU A 179 0.55 -9.09 -2.10
N ALA A 180 0.92 -7.91 -2.62
CA ALA A 180 1.86 -7.78 -3.73
C ALA A 180 3.26 -8.28 -3.37
N ILE A 181 3.78 -7.91 -2.21
CA ILE A 181 5.09 -8.36 -1.72
C ILE A 181 5.11 -9.88 -1.55
N ARG A 182 4.07 -10.48 -0.98
CA ARG A 182 3.94 -11.95 -0.88
C ARG A 182 3.84 -12.65 -2.22
N ALA A 183 3.31 -11.98 -3.23
CA ALA A 183 3.26 -12.52 -4.59
C ALA A 183 4.64 -12.50 -5.28
N GLY A 184 5.64 -11.79 -4.72
CA GLY A 184 7.01 -11.72 -5.23
C GLY A 184 7.40 -10.35 -5.80
N VAL A 185 6.61 -9.29 -5.59
CA VAL A 185 7.03 -7.92 -5.89
C VAL A 185 8.18 -7.54 -4.95
N ASN A 186 9.26 -7.00 -5.49
CA ASN A 186 10.47 -6.66 -4.73
C ASN A 186 10.31 -5.35 -3.93
N ASP A 187 9.66 -4.35 -4.50
CA ASP A 187 9.32 -3.11 -3.80
C ASP A 187 7.97 -2.52 -4.23
N VAL A 188 7.35 -1.75 -3.33
CA VAL A 188 6.09 -1.07 -3.59
C VAL A 188 6.25 0.43 -3.35
N LEU A 189 6.00 1.24 -4.39
CA LEU A 189 5.91 2.69 -4.29
C LEU A 189 4.48 3.11 -4.02
N LEU A 190 4.25 3.73 -2.87
CA LEU A 190 2.96 4.31 -2.52
C LEU A 190 2.81 5.70 -3.16
N ILE A 191 1.67 5.94 -3.81
CA ILE A 191 1.32 7.22 -4.42
C ILE A 191 0.04 7.72 -3.74
N ALA A 192 0.20 8.66 -2.80
CA ALA A 192 -0.88 9.16 -1.97
C ALA A 192 -1.50 10.42 -2.56
N ASN A 193 -2.45 10.25 -3.47
CA ASN A 193 -3.12 11.36 -4.14
C ASN A 193 -3.94 12.21 -3.15
N GLY A 194 -3.70 13.52 -3.15
CA GLY A 194 -4.40 14.48 -2.30
C GLY A 194 -3.98 14.48 -0.83
N ALA A 195 -2.92 13.74 -0.46
CA ALA A 195 -2.34 13.84 0.87
C ALA A 195 -1.63 15.19 1.05
N ASP A 196 -1.76 15.77 2.24
CA ASP A 196 -1.05 16.98 2.63
C ASP A 196 -0.17 16.76 3.87
N ALA A 197 0.45 17.82 4.39
CA ALA A 197 1.37 17.73 5.51
C ALA A 197 0.75 17.12 6.79
N GLU A 198 -0.56 17.24 6.99
CA GLU A 198 -1.26 16.68 8.14
C GLU A 198 -1.39 15.14 8.03
N ASP A 199 -1.36 14.62 6.82
CA ASP A 199 -1.47 13.18 6.55
C ASP A 199 -0.14 12.42 6.72
N ALA A 200 0.97 13.12 6.94
CA ALA A 200 2.30 12.50 7.05
C ALA A 200 2.38 11.43 8.15
N GLN A 201 1.69 11.65 9.26
CA GLN A 201 1.63 10.67 10.35
C GLN A 201 0.89 9.41 9.93
N LYS A 202 -0.22 9.54 9.19
CA LYS A 202 -0.99 8.41 8.67
C LYS A 202 -0.18 7.61 7.65
N LEU A 203 0.55 8.30 6.76
CA LEU A 203 1.45 7.66 5.79
C LEU A 203 2.59 6.91 6.49
N SER A 204 3.18 7.52 7.52
CA SER A 204 4.22 6.86 8.33
C SER A 204 3.70 5.61 9.03
N ALA A 205 2.50 5.67 9.61
CA ALA A 205 1.86 4.52 10.25
C ALA A 205 1.53 3.41 9.24
N LEU A 206 1.16 3.77 8.01
CA LEU A 206 0.94 2.81 6.92
C LEU A 206 2.23 2.08 6.55
N ALA A 207 3.34 2.79 6.38
CA ALA A 207 4.65 2.20 6.10
C ALA A 207 5.09 1.25 7.23
N GLU A 208 5.00 1.68 8.48
CA GLU A 208 5.31 0.84 9.64
C GLU A 208 4.48 -0.43 9.68
N ARG A 209 3.19 -0.34 9.39
CA ARG A 209 2.31 -1.50 9.34
C ARG A 209 2.71 -2.50 8.26
N ILE A 210 3.12 -2.03 7.07
CA ILE A 210 3.62 -2.88 6.00
C ILE A 210 4.91 -3.58 6.47
N HIS A 211 5.87 -2.86 7.04
CA HIS A 211 7.13 -3.40 7.53
C HIS A 211 6.96 -4.39 8.69
N ILE A 212 6.01 -4.16 9.59
CA ILE A 212 5.68 -5.13 10.66
C ILE A 212 5.11 -6.42 10.07
N THR A 213 4.27 -6.30 9.05
CA THR A 213 3.62 -7.44 8.40
C THR A 213 4.58 -8.21 7.50
N GLU A 214 5.40 -7.50 6.74
CA GLU A 214 6.38 -8.01 5.78
C GLU A 214 7.77 -7.42 6.09
N LYS A 215 8.52 -8.09 6.95
CA LYS A 215 9.81 -7.58 7.51
C LYS A 215 10.87 -7.26 6.45
N ASN A 216 10.81 -7.90 5.30
CA ASN A 216 11.75 -7.69 4.20
C ASN A 216 11.17 -6.80 3.08
N ALA A 217 10.00 -6.19 3.31
CA ALA A 217 9.40 -5.29 2.35
C ALA A 217 10.30 -4.07 2.10
N THR A 218 10.40 -3.66 0.86
CA THR A 218 10.91 -2.35 0.49
C THR A 218 9.73 -1.47 0.10
N VAL A 219 9.56 -0.35 0.81
CA VAL A 219 8.42 0.54 0.64
C VAL A 219 8.91 1.95 0.37
N GLY A 220 8.51 2.50 -0.77
CA GLY A 220 8.76 3.89 -1.14
C GLY A 220 7.52 4.77 -1.00
N LEU A 221 7.73 6.07 -0.89
CA LEU A 221 6.69 7.07 -0.97
C LEU A 221 6.96 8.03 -2.11
N CYS A 222 6.00 8.18 -3.03
CA CYS A 222 5.98 9.32 -3.93
C CYS A 222 5.51 10.55 -3.15
N ILE A 223 6.41 11.53 -2.99
CA ILE A 223 6.15 12.70 -2.14
C ILE A 223 5.10 13.57 -2.83
N PRO A 224 3.95 13.82 -2.19
CA PRO A 224 2.96 14.76 -2.70
C PRO A 224 3.55 16.16 -2.87
N ASN A 225 3.12 16.88 -3.91
CA ASN A 225 3.62 18.24 -4.18
C ASN A 225 3.34 19.20 -3.02
N GLU A 226 2.21 19.03 -2.37
CA GLU A 226 1.75 19.81 -1.22
C GLU A 226 2.73 19.77 -0.04
N PHE A 227 3.54 18.71 0.07
CA PHE A 227 4.54 18.58 1.13
C PHE A 227 5.72 19.53 0.92
N PHE A 228 6.05 19.90 -0.31
CA PHE A 228 7.11 20.86 -0.61
C PHE A 228 6.70 22.29 -0.33
N GLU A 229 5.40 22.57 -0.36
CA GLU A 229 4.82 23.89 -0.09
C GLU A 229 4.56 24.11 1.40
N ALA A 230 4.66 23.07 2.23
CA ALA A 230 4.41 23.17 3.67
C ALA A 230 5.48 24.03 4.37
N GLU A 231 5.07 24.80 5.38
CA GLU A 231 5.96 25.70 6.18
C GLU A 231 7.17 24.96 6.77
N LYS A 232 7.06 23.65 7.04
CA LYS A 232 8.12 22.80 7.62
C LYS A 232 8.50 21.65 6.70
N SER A 233 8.48 21.87 5.40
CA SER A 233 8.72 20.84 4.37
C SER A 233 9.97 19.99 4.64
N ALA A 234 11.09 20.59 4.96
CA ALA A 234 12.35 19.86 5.23
C ALA A 234 12.24 18.90 6.43
N SER A 235 11.62 19.34 7.53
CA SER A 235 11.40 18.48 8.71
C SER A 235 10.41 17.36 8.44
N LEU A 236 9.40 17.63 7.62
CA LEU A 236 8.40 16.68 7.21
C LEU A 236 9.03 15.57 6.35
N ILE A 237 9.78 15.95 5.33
CA ILE A 237 10.49 15.04 4.43
C ILE A 237 11.51 14.20 5.21
N ASP A 238 12.25 14.81 6.13
CA ASP A 238 13.19 14.09 7.01
C ASP A 238 12.47 13.04 7.88
N SER A 239 11.29 13.36 8.41
CA SER A 239 10.50 12.41 9.19
C SER A 239 10.02 11.21 8.34
N LEU A 240 9.59 11.46 7.11
CA LEU A 240 9.15 10.43 6.18
C LEU A 240 10.31 9.54 5.70
N SER A 241 11.48 10.13 5.44
CA SER A 241 12.65 9.37 5.00
C SER A 241 13.13 8.33 6.01
N LYS A 242 12.75 8.47 7.29
CA LYS A 242 13.04 7.51 8.36
C LYS A 242 12.04 6.35 8.43
N LYS A 243 10.92 6.47 7.71
CA LYS A 243 9.84 5.48 7.71
C LYS A 243 9.72 4.72 6.40
N PHE A 244 10.20 5.32 5.33
CA PHE A 244 10.21 4.75 3.99
C PHE A 244 11.64 4.41 3.58
N ASP A 245 11.81 3.30 2.86
CA ASP A 245 13.13 2.86 2.39
C ASP A 245 13.70 3.79 1.32
N TYR A 246 12.83 4.44 0.55
CA TYR A 246 13.18 5.49 -0.41
C TYR A 246 12.03 6.47 -0.63
N LEU A 247 12.37 7.63 -1.15
CA LEU A 247 11.42 8.66 -1.56
C LEU A 247 11.41 8.78 -3.08
N ALA A 248 10.27 9.13 -3.67
CA ALA A 248 10.19 9.37 -5.10
C ALA A 248 9.66 10.77 -5.40
N LEU A 249 10.23 11.39 -6.45
CA LEU A 249 9.71 12.61 -7.05
C LEU A 249 8.69 12.26 -8.12
N ASP A 250 7.53 12.91 -8.07
CA ASP A 250 6.54 12.80 -9.13
C ASP A 250 6.90 13.73 -10.29
N ALA A 251 7.28 13.13 -11.41
CA ALA A 251 7.48 13.82 -12.68
C ALA A 251 6.45 13.35 -13.75
N THR A 252 5.35 12.73 -13.32
CA THR A 252 4.34 12.18 -14.23
C THR A 252 3.41 13.26 -14.80
N SER A 253 3.24 14.36 -14.08
CA SER A 253 2.33 15.43 -14.47
C SER A 253 3.08 16.53 -15.21
N PRO A 254 2.61 16.98 -16.39
CA PRO A 254 3.18 18.12 -17.07
C PRO A 254 3.01 19.39 -16.24
N THR A 255 4.11 20.10 -15.99
CA THR A 255 4.13 21.36 -15.23
C THR A 255 3.86 22.60 -16.08
N GLY A 256 3.51 22.44 -17.37
CA GLY A 256 3.26 23.55 -18.27
C GLY A 256 3.09 23.12 -19.74
N ASP A 257 3.13 24.10 -20.64
CA ASP A 257 3.02 23.88 -22.10
C ASP A 257 4.33 23.41 -22.78
N GLY A 258 5.31 23.00 -21.96
CA GLY A 258 6.62 22.53 -22.44
C GLY A 258 6.60 21.12 -23.01
N THR A 259 7.73 20.72 -23.60
CA THR A 259 7.94 19.34 -24.02
C THR A 259 8.00 18.42 -22.79
N LEU A 260 7.79 17.11 -23.00
CA LEU A 260 7.90 16.10 -21.93
C LEU A 260 9.23 16.23 -21.17
N LEU A 261 10.34 16.40 -21.89
CA LEU A 261 11.67 16.58 -21.32
C LEU A 261 11.76 17.83 -20.43
N GLN A 262 11.24 18.95 -20.88
CA GLN A 262 11.24 20.22 -20.11
C GLN A 262 10.37 20.11 -18.84
N ASN A 263 9.24 19.43 -18.93
CA ASN A 263 8.35 19.23 -17.79
C ASN A 263 9.01 18.34 -16.72
N VAL A 264 9.64 17.24 -17.13
CA VAL A 264 10.38 16.36 -16.22
C VAL A 264 11.58 17.09 -15.59
N GLU A 265 12.32 17.88 -16.38
CA GLU A 265 13.45 18.68 -15.91
C GLU A 265 13.01 19.69 -14.86
N ALA A 266 11.93 20.42 -15.08
CA ALA A 266 11.37 21.35 -14.13
C ALA A 266 10.94 20.65 -12.82
N ALA A 267 10.24 19.53 -12.91
CA ALA A 267 9.80 18.79 -11.75
C ALA A 267 10.96 18.29 -10.87
N ILE A 268 12.10 17.95 -11.48
CA ILE A 268 13.29 17.52 -10.74
C ILE A 268 14.05 18.72 -10.18
N SER A 269 14.34 19.74 -10.98
CA SER A 269 15.22 20.86 -10.60
C SER A 269 14.68 21.65 -9.43
N ASP A 270 13.38 21.89 -9.36
CA ASP A 270 12.74 22.68 -8.31
C ASP A 270 12.84 22.02 -6.92
N LYS A 271 12.95 20.68 -6.88
CA LYS A 271 12.84 19.89 -5.64
C LYS A 271 14.14 19.19 -5.26
N GLN A 272 15.10 19.08 -6.20
CA GLN A 272 16.35 18.35 -6.00
C GLN A 272 17.13 18.79 -4.78
N LEU A 273 17.25 20.10 -4.55
CA LEU A 273 18.02 20.65 -3.44
C LEU A 273 17.49 20.23 -2.06
N GLN A 274 16.18 20.01 -1.96
CA GLN A 274 15.55 19.57 -0.70
C GLN A 274 15.75 18.08 -0.45
N LEU A 275 16.03 17.32 -1.50
CA LEU A 275 16.02 15.86 -1.47
C LEU A 275 17.39 15.22 -1.70
N MET A 276 18.45 16.01 -1.95
CA MET A 276 19.79 15.53 -2.34
C MET A 276 20.45 14.58 -1.33
N TYR A 277 19.99 14.57 -0.09
CA TYR A 277 20.55 13.73 0.99
C TYR A 277 19.80 12.42 1.19
N TYR A 278 18.72 12.18 0.45
CA TYR A 278 17.88 11.01 0.63
C TYR A 278 18.04 10.00 -0.51
N LYS A 279 17.66 8.76 -0.26
CA LYS A 279 17.57 7.75 -1.32
C LYS A 279 16.39 8.12 -2.23
N MET A 280 16.70 8.57 -3.43
CA MET A 280 15.70 9.13 -4.34
C MET A 280 15.47 8.26 -5.56
N ARG A 281 14.21 8.23 -5.99
CA ARG A 281 13.76 7.71 -7.26
C ARG A 281 12.93 8.78 -7.99
N VAL A 282 12.88 8.74 -9.30
CA VAL A 282 12.00 9.60 -10.09
C VAL A 282 10.91 8.75 -10.72
N LEU A 283 9.65 9.15 -10.54
CA LEU A 283 8.50 8.56 -11.20
C LEU A 283 8.30 9.27 -12.54
N LEU A 284 8.55 8.56 -13.62
CA LEU A 284 8.47 9.08 -14.99
C LEU A 284 7.06 8.96 -15.56
N PRO A 285 6.71 9.80 -16.55
CA PRO A 285 5.39 9.83 -17.13
C PRO A 285 4.96 8.50 -17.74
N ARG A 286 3.64 8.32 -17.78
CA ARG A 286 2.99 7.21 -18.47
C ARG A 286 3.14 7.36 -19.98
N GLY A 287 3.28 6.19 -20.66
CA GLY A 287 3.22 6.12 -22.11
C GLY A 287 4.42 6.70 -22.84
N ALA A 288 5.52 7.02 -22.14
CA ALA A 288 6.77 7.35 -22.78
C ALA A 288 7.28 6.15 -23.58
N ASN A 289 7.64 6.36 -24.85
CA ASN A 289 8.23 5.32 -25.67
C ASN A 289 9.71 5.08 -25.28
N ALA A 290 10.35 4.05 -25.84
CA ALA A 290 11.70 3.65 -25.46
C ALA A 290 12.76 4.77 -25.68
N GLU A 291 12.64 5.55 -26.76
CA GLU A 291 13.54 6.67 -27.06
C GLU A 291 13.37 7.83 -26.06
N GLU A 292 12.12 8.15 -25.74
CA GLU A 292 11.77 9.15 -24.72
C GLU A 292 12.26 8.71 -23.35
N LEU A 293 12.06 7.44 -22.98
CA LEU A 293 12.56 6.90 -21.71
C LEU A 293 14.09 6.94 -21.61
N ALA A 294 14.81 6.61 -22.66
CA ALA A 294 16.27 6.74 -22.69
C ALA A 294 16.72 8.19 -22.47
N THR A 295 16.06 9.13 -23.15
CA THR A 295 16.34 10.58 -23.00
C THR A 295 16.04 11.07 -21.59
N LEU A 296 14.92 10.64 -21.00
CA LEU A 296 14.52 10.97 -19.63
C LEU A 296 15.46 10.34 -18.59
N ALA A 297 15.90 9.11 -18.81
CA ALA A 297 16.90 8.43 -17.97
C ALA A 297 18.22 9.20 -17.94
N ASP A 298 18.70 9.69 -19.07
CA ASP A 298 19.90 10.53 -19.15
C ASP A 298 19.71 11.88 -18.45
N LEU A 299 18.51 12.45 -18.51
CA LEU A 299 18.17 13.66 -17.75
C LEU A 299 18.25 13.39 -16.25
N VAL A 300 17.57 12.37 -15.75
CA VAL A 300 17.55 11.99 -14.33
C VAL A 300 18.97 11.78 -13.80
N LYS A 301 19.81 11.09 -14.58
CA LYS A 301 21.23 10.86 -14.26
C LYS A 301 22.04 12.16 -14.13
N ARG A 302 21.75 13.18 -14.95
CA ARG A 302 22.41 14.50 -14.85
C ARG A 302 22.18 15.17 -13.49
N TYR A 303 21.05 14.87 -12.84
CA TYR A 303 20.74 15.34 -11.48
C TYR A 303 21.27 14.40 -10.38
N SER A 304 22.18 13.48 -10.71
CA SER A 304 22.78 12.52 -9.78
C SER A 304 21.77 11.58 -9.12
N ILE A 305 20.62 11.37 -9.75
CA ILE A 305 19.61 10.39 -9.31
C ILE A 305 19.82 9.10 -10.12
N ALA A 306 20.13 8.01 -9.42
CA ALA A 306 20.46 6.74 -10.06
C ALA A 306 19.23 5.86 -10.37
N SER A 307 18.09 6.15 -9.76
CA SER A 307 16.90 5.32 -9.84
C SER A 307 15.72 6.06 -10.46
N TRP A 308 15.02 5.39 -11.35
CA TRP A 308 13.76 5.85 -11.92
C TRP A 308 12.82 4.69 -12.19
N GLN A 309 11.55 4.95 -12.25
CA GLN A 309 10.54 4.01 -12.73
C GLN A 309 9.50 4.73 -13.58
N SER A 310 9.10 4.11 -14.68
CA SER A 310 8.03 4.62 -15.53
C SER A 310 6.74 3.90 -15.23
N VAL A 311 5.68 4.67 -15.01
CA VAL A 311 4.36 4.11 -14.73
C VAL A 311 3.78 3.52 -16.01
N PRO A 312 3.30 2.27 -16.00
CA PRO A 312 2.59 1.71 -17.14
C PRO A 312 1.26 2.43 -17.39
N ASN A 313 0.82 2.41 -18.63
CA ASN A 313 -0.46 2.99 -19.07
C ASN A 313 -1.67 2.30 -18.42
#